data_091da186f53e89196d4c74dad9076651
#
_entry.id   091da186f53e89196d4c74dad9076651
#
_cell.length_a   1.000
_cell.length_b   1.000
_cell.length_c   1.000
_cell.angle_alpha   90.00
_cell.angle_beta   90.00
_cell.angle_gamma   90.00
#
_symmetry.space_group_name_H-M   'P 1'
#
loop_
_entity.id
_entity.type
_entity.pdbx_description
1 polymer ?
#
loop_
_entity_poly.entity_id
_entity_poly.type
_entity_poly.pdbx_seq_one_letter_code
_entity_poly.pdbx_strand_id
1 'polypeptide(L)'
;MKKVIFLLSIVMFLFKTSATANYDKKFYDFSIESITGEIINFNDYKNKVILVVNTASFCGFTKQYDELQELWDLYKEKGLIVLGVPSNSFNQEKKNNADVKEFCEVNFNINFPLTTITEVKGENAHEFFKWAKNNHGKSAIPKWNFHKIIIGKNGKVADTFSSITNPSSKKFLSSIENAIKN
;
A
#
# COMPACT_ATOMS: atom_id res chain seq x y z
N MET A 1 -52.67 6.08 -49.83
CA MET A 1 -51.48 5.29 -49.66
C MET A 1 -50.66 5.95 -48.49
N LYS A 2 -50.74 5.37 -47.25
CA LYS A 2 -50.05 5.89 -46.04
C LYS A 2 -48.70 5.17 -45.95
N LYS A 3 -47.59 5.94 -46.02
CA LYS A 3 -46.24 5.41 -45.79
C LYS A 3 -46.00 5.31 -44.31
N VAL A 4 -45.81 4.08 -43.78
CA VAL A 4 -45.38 3.82 -42.42
C VAL A 4 -43.86 3.89 -42.40
N ILE A 5 -43.32 4.88 -41.70
CA ILE A 5 -41.88 5.02 -41.45
C ILE A 5 -41.56 4.22 -40.18
N PHE A 6 -40.81 3.13 -40.33
CA PHE A 6 -40.30 2.32 -39.22
C PHE A 6 -39.02 2.96 -38.71
N LEU A 7 -39.10 3.61 -37.53
CA LEU A 7 -37.91 4.13 -36.84
C LEU A 7 -37.22 2.97 -36.09
N LEU A 8 -36.09 2.53 -36.63
CA LEU A 8 -35.25 1.54 -36.01
C LEU A 8 -34.38 2.26 -34.96
N SER A 9 -34.72 2.16 -33.66
CA SER A 9 -33.91 2.69 -32.59
C SER A 9 -32.75 1.72 -32.28
N ILE A 10 -31.54 2.10 -32.69
CA ILE A 10 -30.31 1.38 -32.36
C ILE A 10 -29.98 1.70 -30.91
N VAL A 11 -30.23 0.75 -29.99
CA VAL A 11 -29.75 0.82 -28.60
C VAL A 11 -28.28 0.45 -28.60
N MET A 12 -27.41 1.46 -28.50
CA MET A 12 -25.99 1.28 -28.44
C MET A 12 -25.61 0.91 -26.97
N PHE A 13 -25.42 -0.38 -26.72
CA PHE A 13 -24.89 -0.87 -25.45
C PHE A 13 -23.41 -0.46 -25.33
N LEU A 14 -23.13 0.58 -24.54
CA LEU A 14 -21.78 0.94 -24.15
C LEU A 14 -21.26 -0.11 -23.15
N PHE A 15 -20.56 -1.12 -23.64
CA PHE A 15 -19.74 -1.97 -22.79
C PHE A 15 -18.59 -1.12 -22.22
N LYS A 16 -18.66 -0.78 -20.95
CA LYS A 16 -17.50 -0.28 -20.20
C LYS A 16 -16.52 -1.46 -20.08
N THR A 17 -15.57 -1.54 -20.98
CA THR A 17 -14.39 -2.39 -20.80
C THR A 17 -13.59 -1.80 -19.64
N SER A 18 -13.64 -2.44 -18.46
CA SER A 18 -12.66 -2.18 -17.42
C SER A 18 -11.30 -2.56 -17.98
N ALA A 19 -10.46 -1.57 -18.23
CA ALA A 19 -9.07 -1.82 -18.57
C ALA A 19 -8.45 -2.57 -17.37
N THR A 20 -8.23 -3.87 -17.53
CA THR A 20 -7.45 -4.65 -16.59
C THR A 20 -6.00 -4.15 -16.68
N ALA A 21 -5.48 -3.59 -15.60
CA ALA A 21 -4.08 -3.18 -15.54
C ALA A 21 -3.20 -4.39 -15.91
N ASN A 22 -2.42 -4.25 -16.97
CA ASN A 22 -1.47 -5.30 -17.38
C ASN A 22 -0.22 -5.15 -16.51
N TYR A 23 -0.07 -6.03 -15.50
CA TYR A 23 1.10 -6.04 -14.64
C TYR A 23 2.22 -6.83 -15.30
N ASP A 24 3.19 -6.16 -15.91
CA ASP A 24 4.42 -6.78 -16.44
C ASP A 24 5.29 -7.33 -15.30
N LYS A 25 5.25 -6.66 -14.13
CA LYS A 25 5.90 -7.09 -12.88
C LYS A 25 4.85 -7.25 -11.77
N LYS A 26 5.15 -8.08 -10.77
CA LYS A 26 4.40 -8.21 -9.53
C LYS A 26 5.17 -7.57 -8.39
N PHE A 27 4.51 -7.35 -7.25
CA PHE A 27 5.15 -6.90 -6.01
C PHE A 27 6.37 -7.76 -5.65
N TYR A 28 6.29 -9.06 -5.86
CA TYR A 28 7.33 -10.02 -5.50
C TYR A 28 8.63 -9.92 -6.32
N ASP A 29 8.63 -9.11 -7.38
CA ASP A 29 9.81 -8.90 -8.24
C ASP A 29 10.67 -7.73 -7.75
N PHE A 30 10.33 -7.13 -6.61
CA PHE A 30 11.09 -6.06 -5.98
C PHE A 30 11.77 -6.52 -4.70
N SER A 31 12.71 -5.71 -4.24
CA SER A 31 13.35 -5.81 -2.94
C SER A 31 13.62 -4.41 -2.40
N ILE A 32 13.87 -4.31 -1.11
CA ILE A 32 14.19 -3.04 -0.45
C ILE A 32 15.15 -3.32 0.70
N GLU A 33 15.97 -2.35 1.06
CA GLU A 33 16.85 -2.46 2.21
C GLU A 33 16.05 -2.28 3.51
N SER A 34 16.26 -3.15 4.49
CA SER A 34 15.69 -3.05 5.83
C SER A 34 16.34 -1.91 6.62
N ILE A 35 15.71 -1.48 7.69
CA ILE A 35 16.24 -0.44 8.58
C ILE A 35 17.58 -0.83 9.24
N THR A 36 17.91 -2.11 9.24
CA THR A 36 19.18 -2.69 9.75
C THR A 36 20.21 -2.96 8.66
N GLY A 37 19.91 -2.66 7.39
CA GLY A 37 20.83 -2.79 6.25
C GLY A 37 20.73 -4.12 5.49
N GLU A 38 19.89 -5.05 5.92
CA GLU A 38 19.66 -6.32 5.22
C GLU A 38 18.68 -6.12 4.06
N ILE A 39 18.77 -6.97 3.04
CA ILE A 39 17.81 -6.91 1.92
C ILE A 39 16.54 -7.68 2.26
N ILE A 40 15.42 -6.97 2.27
CA ILE A 40 14.07 -7.56 2.28
C ILE A 40 13.72 -7.92 0.85
N ASN A 41 13.74 -9.21 0.53
CA ASN A 41 13.29 -9.70 -0.77
C ASN A 41 11.77 -9.93 -0.71
N PHE A 42 11.00 -9.21 -1.51
CA PHE A 42 9.53 -9.34 -1.47
C PHE A 42 9.03 -10.70 -1.99
N ASN A 43 9.89 -11.45 -2.68
CA ASN A 43 9.58 -12.83 -3.05
C ASN A 43 9.35 -13.75 -1.84
N ASP A 44 9.95 -13.44 -0.67
CA ASP A 44 9.79 -14.20 0.57
C ASP A 44 8.38 -14.03 1.18
N TYR A 45 7.65 -13.05 0.69
CA TYR A 45 6.27 -12.76 1.09
C TYR A 45 5.20 -13.33 0.14
N LYS A 46 5.59 -14.24 -0.79
CA LYS A 46 4.62 -14.89 -1.68
C LYS A 46 3.49 -15.54 -0.90
N ASN A 47 2.28 -15.47 -1.46
CA ASN A 47 1.04 -15.99 -0.87
C ASN A 47 0.61 -15.29 0.43
N LYS A 48 1.23 -14.17 0.78
CA LYS A 48 0.80 -13.31 1.88
C LYS A 48 0.17 -12.04 1.36
N VAL A 49 -0.65 -11.41 2.19
CA VAL A 49 -1.14 -10.05 1.99
C VAL A 49 -0.10 -9.10 2.58
N ILE A 50 0.29 -8.07 1.84
CA ILE A 50 1.26 -7.10 2.33
C ILE A 50 0.60 -5.73 2.44
N LEU A 51 0.65 -5.15 3.63
CA LEU A 51 0.27 -3.77 3.89
C LEU A 51 1.53 -2.92 3.90
N VAL A 52 1.75 -2.16 2.84
CA VAL A 52 2.84 -1.18 2.75
C VAL A 52 2.33 0.17 3.24
N VAL A 53 3.02 0.76 4.23
CA VAL A 53 2.67 2.06 4.81
C VAL A 53 3.90 2.95 4.83
N ASN A 54 3.84 4.11 4.16
CA ASN A 54 4.91 5.10 4.34
C ASN A 54 4.71 5.86 5.65
N THR A 55 5.73 5.91 6.48
CA THR A 55 5.68 6.41 7.85
C THR A 55 6.57 7.63 8.06
N ALA A 56 6.38 8.33 9.17
CA ALA A 56 7.27 9.40 9.60
C ALA A 56 7.13 9.67 11.10
N SER A 57 8.25 10.00 11.75
CA SER A 57 8.35 10.20 13.21
C SER A 57 7.69 11.50 13.71
N PHE A 58 7.61 12.55 12.88
CA PHE A 58 7.12 13.89 13.28
C PHE A 58 5.80 14.27 12.59
N CYS A 59 4.95 13.29 12.30
CA CYS A 59 3.68 13.48 11.62
C CYS A 59 2.52 13.54 12.62
N GLY A 60 1.49 14.31 12.33
CA GLY A 60 0.24 14.31 13.12
C GLY A 60 -0.47 12.94 13.16
N PHE A 61 -0.14 12.03 12.22
CA PHE A 61 -0.69 10.68 12.16
C PHE A 61 0.21 9.62 12.81
N THR A 62 1.32 10.00 13.47
CA THR A 62 2.31 9.05 14.03
C THR A 62 1.70 8.07 15.03
N LYS A 63 0.63 8.46 15.74
CA LYS A 63 -0.12 7.55 16.62
C LYS A 63 -0.75 6.34 15.91
N GLN A 64 -0.87 6.36 14.58
CA GLN A 64 -1.30 5.17 13.84
C GLN A 64 -0.30 4.01 13.92
N TYR A 65 0.90 4.22 14.41
CA TYR A 65 1.83 3.13 14.70
C TYR A 65 1.26 2.13 15.70
N ASP A 66 0.56 2.59 16.76
CA ASP A 66 -0.10 1.71 17.73
C ASP A 66 -1.09 0.76 17.03
N GLU A 67 -1.97 1.32 16.21
CA GLU A 67 -2.97 0.55 15.46
C GLU A 67 -2.36 -0.39 14.41
N LEU A 68 -1.23 0.00 13.81
CA LEU A 68 -0.49 -0.86 12.86
C LEU A 68 0.18 -2.02 13.58
N GLN A 69 0.72 -1.80 14.79
CA GLN A 69 1.30 -2.86 15.61
C GLN A 69 0.22 -3.84 16.08
N GLU A 70 -0.93 -3.34 16.55
CA GLU A 70 -2.08 -4.19 16.90
C GLU A 70 -2.54 -5.02 15.70
N LEU A 71 -2.66 -4.40 14.52
CA LEU A 71 -3.04 -5.10 13.30
C LEU A 71 -2.02 -6.21 12.94
N TRP A 72 -0.73 -5.91 13.05
CA TRP A 72 0.34 -6.89 12.84
C TRP A 72 0.20 -8.09 13.79
N ASP A 73 0.03 -7.84 15.07
CA ASP A 73 -0.08 -8.89 16.08
C ASP A 73 -1.32 -9.77 15.89
N LEU A 74 -2.45 -9.20 15.45
CA LEU A 74 -3.69 -9.92 15.19
C LEU A 74 -3.68 -10.77 13.91
N TYR A 75 -2.93 -10.36 12.88
CA TYR A 75 -3.04 -10.95 11.54
C TYR A 75 -1.76 -11.55 10.97
N LYS A 76 -0.59 -11.41 11.60
CA LYS A 76 0.68 -11.99 11.10
C LYS A 76 0.59 -13.50 10.89
N GLU A 77 0.01 -14.22 11.84
CA GLU A 77 -0.19 -15.67 11.73
C GLU A 77 -1.31 -16.06 10.73
N LYS A 78 -2.13 -15.09 10.34
CA LYS A 78 -3.18 -15.27 9.31
C LYS A 78 -2.69 -14.90 7.91
N GLY A 79 -1.40 -14.56 7.75
CA GLY A 79 -0.79 -14.29 6.46
C GLY A 79 -0.74 -12.81 6.07
N LEU A 80 -0.85 -11.87 7.02
CA LEU A 80 -0.57 -10.46 6.80
C LEU A 80 0.91 -10.16 7.09
N ILE A 81 1.54 -9.38 6.23
CA ILE A 81 2.79 -8.66 6.50
C ILE A 81 2.48 -7.17 6.57
N VAL A 82 2.87 -6.49 7.63
CA VAL A 82 2.94 -5.04 7.69
C VAL A 82 4.37 -4.63 7.37
N LEU A 83 4.56 -3.79 6.36
CA LEU A 83 5.85 -3.24 5.95
C LEU A 83 5.82 -1.72 6.13
N GLY A 84 6.49 -1.23 7.17
CA GLY A 84 6.65 0.20 7.38
C GLY A 84 7.81 0.73 6.53
N VAL A 85 7.55 1.84 5.84
CA VAL A 85 8.53 2.52 4.97
C VAL A 85 8.75 3.94 5.49
N PRO A 86 9.70 4.15 6.43
CA PRO A 86 10.07 5.48 6.87
C PRO A 86 10.45 6.36 5.69
N SER A 87 9.94 7.59 5.66
CA SER A 87 10.16 8.47 4.50
C SER A 87 10.26 9.93 4.89
N ASN A 88 11.30 10.59 4.37
CA ASN A 88 11.41 12.04 4.46
C ASN A 88 10.83 12.79 3.26
N SER A 89 10.10 12.11 2.37
CA SER A 89 9.45 12.73 1.20
C SER A 89 8.49 13.88 1.56
N PHE A 90 8.06 13.98 2.82
CA PHE A 90 7.18 15.04 3.35
C PHE A 90 7.86 15.87 4.44
N ASN A 91 9.18 15.79 4.59
CA ASN A 91 10.01 16.55 5.55
C ASN A 91 9.59 16.35 7.03
N GLN A 92 9.17 15.14 7.39
CA GLN A 92 8.70 14.81 8.73
C GLN A 92 9.36 13.53 9.31
N GLU A 93 10.49 13.10 8.76
CA GLU A 93 11.21 11.94 9.28
C GLU A 93 12.54 12.35 9.93
N LYS A 94 13.08 11.47 10.79
CA LYS A 94 14.40 11.59 11.40
C LYS A 94 15.50 11.49 10.32
N LYS A 95 16.72 11.89 10.68
CA LYS A 95 17.81 12.02 9.70
C LYS A 95 18.49 10.69 9.34
N ASN A 96 18.41 9.70 10.22
CA ASN A 96 19.09 8.41 10.03
C ASN A 96 18.24 7.23 10.50
N ASN A 97 18.58 6.04 10.01
CA ASN A 97 17.84 4.81 10.26
C ASN A 97 17.86 4.37 11.73
N ALA A 98 18.99 4.59 12.42
CA ALA A 98 19.12 4.19 13.84
C ALA A 98 18.13 4.97 14.72
N ASP A 99 18.02 6.29 14.53
CA ASP A 99 17.08 7.13 15.27
C ASP A 99 15.62 6.77 14.95
N VAL A 100 15.30 6.40 13.68
CA VAL A 100 13.97 5.94 13.31
C VAL A 100 13.64 4.63 13.99
N LYS A 101 14.56 3.66 13.96
CA LYS A 101 14.40 2.35 14.59
C LYS A 101 14.15 2.50 16.07
N GLU A 102 15.03 3.22 16.78
CA GLU A 102 14.89 3.49 18.21
C GLU A 102 13.55 4.16 18.53
N PHE A 103 13.15 5.17 17.74
CA PHE A 103 11.88 5.86 17.95
C PHE A 103 10.68 4.91 17.83
N CYS A 104 10.66 4.05 16.83
CA CYS A 104 9.58 3.10 16.60
C CYS A 104 9.52 2.02 17.68
N GLU A 105 10.67 1.50 18.10
CA GLU A 105 10.75 0.47 19.14
C GLU A 105 10.39 1.02 20.52
N VAL A 106 10.96 2.16 20.92
CA VAL A 106 10.79 2.72 22.27
C VAL A 106 9.40 3.31 22.49
N ASN A 107 8.85 4.01 21.48
CA ASN A 107 7.59 4.74 21.67
C ASN A 107 6.34 3.92 21.28
N PHE A 108 6.48 2.92 20.40
CA PHE A 108 5.34 2.17 19.83
C PHE A 108 5.53 0.66 19.86
N ASN A 109 6.66 0.19 20.43
CA ASN A 109 6.98 -1.25 20.50
C ASN A 109 6.89 -1.97 19.14
N ILE A 110 7.24 -1.26 18.05
CA ILE A 110 7.15 -1.78 16.68
C ILE A 110 8.10 -2.96 16.52
N ASN A 111 7.55 -4.07 16.05
CA ASN A 111 8.29 -5.28 15.71
C ASN A 111 7.95 -5.87 14.34
N PHE A 112 7.12 -5.20 13.54
CA PHE A 112 6.97 -5.51 12.13
C PHE A 112 8.13 -4.96 11.29
N PRO A 113 8.41 -5.52 10.09
CA PRO A 113 9.48 -5.08 9.21
C PRO A 113 9.43 -3.58 8.90
N LEU A 114 10.58 -2.91 9.08
CA LEU A 114 10.81 -1.53 8.66
C LEU A 114 11.90 -1.49 7.59
N THR A 115 11.73 -0.64 6.60
CA THR A 115 12.77 -0.37 5.59
C THR A 115 13.70 0.74 6.05
N THR A 116 14.84 0.91 5.37
CA THR A 116 15.62 2.15 5.44
C THR A 116 14.77 3.34 5.02
N ILE A 117 15.18 4.56 5.41
CA ILE A 117 14.50 5.80 4.98
C ILE A 117 14.47 5.86 3.46
N THR A 118 13.27 5.87 2.88
CA THR A 118 13.07 5.65 1.45
C THR A 118 12.21 6.77 0.84
N GLU A 119 12.56 7.22 -0.37
CA GLU A 119 11.71 8.13 -1.13
C GLU A 119 10.49 7.40 -1.69
N VAL A 120 9.28 7.93 -1.42
CA VAL A 120 8.01 7.29 -1.77
C VAL A 120 7.23 8.03 -2.86
N LYS A 121 7.71 9.20 -3.28
CA LYS A 121 7.12 10.02 -4.35
C LYS A 121 8.19 10.69 -5.21
N GLY A 122 7.78 11.22 -6.37
CA GLY A 122 8.67 11.92 -7.31
C GLY A 122 9.52 10.96 -8.13
N GLU A 123 10.54 11.52 -8.79
CA GLU A 123 11.41 10.78 -9.70
C GLU A 123 12.35 9.80 -8.97
N ASN A 124 12.73 10.13 -7.75
CA ASN A 124 13.59 9.30 -6.91
C ASN A 124 12.83 8.27 -6.07
N ALA A 125 11.50 8.19 -6.23
CA ALA A 125 10.74 7.18 -5.50
C ALA A 125 11.24 5.77 -5.79
N HIS A 126 11.25 4.92 -4.77
CA HIS A 126 11.58 3.51 -4.92
C HIS A 126 10.71 2.85 -6.01
N GLU A 127 11.27 1.91 -6.77
CA GLU A 127 10.61 1.31 -7.93
C GLU A 127 9.25 0.71 -7.62
N PHE A 128 9.04 0.16 -6.43
CA PHE A 128 7.74 -0.32 -5.97
C PHE A 128 6.66 0.78 -6.04
N PHE A 129 6.94 2.01 -5.57
CA PHE A 129 5.95 3.09 -5.60
C PHE A 129 5.66 3.57 -7.03
N LYS A 130 6.68 3.60 -7.90
CA LYS A 130 6.52 3.88 -9.33
C LYS A 130 5.66 2.82 -10.00
N TRP A 131 5.93 1.56 -9.70
CA TRP A 131 5.15 0.43 -10.19
C TRP A 131 3.69 0.48 -9.70
N ALA A 132 3.45 0.72 -8.41
CA ALA A 132 2.10 0.83 -7.85
C ALA A 132 1.31 1.97 -8.54
N LYS A 133 1.93 3.13 -8.74
CA LYS A 133 1.35 4.24 -9.51
C LYS A 133 0.97 3.83 -10.93
N ASN A 134 1.87 3.16 -11.64
CA ASN A 134 1.68 2.82 -13.06
C ASN A 134 0.57 1.77 -13.24
N ASN A 135 0.42 0.87 -12.28
CA ASN A 135 -0.53 -0.26 -12.37
C ASN A 135 -1.87 0.00 -11.67
N HIS A 136 -1.91 0.87 -10.65
CA HIS A 136 -3.14 1.16 -9.88
C HIS A 136 -3.58 2.63 -9.98
N GLY A 137 -2.77 3.48 -10.60
CA GLY A 137 -3.09 4.88 -10.84
C GLY A 137 -2.80 5.80 -9.66
N LYS A 138 -3.40 7.00 -9.70
CA LYS A 138 -3.09 8.11 -8.78
C LYS A 138 -3.41 7.82 -7.31
N SER A 139 -4.31 6.87 -7.03
CA SER A 139 -4.66 6.48 -5.66
C SER A 139 -3.52 5.75 -4.93
N ALA A 140 -2.59 5.11 -5.67
CA ALA A 140 -1.42 4.46 -5.11
C ALA A 140 -0.23 5.41 -4.86
N ILE A 141 -0.37 6.70 -5.17
CA ILE A 141 0.69 7.68 -4.89
C ILE A 141 0.49 8.22 -3.47
N PRO A 142 1.47 8.07 -2.55
CA PRO A 142 1.41 8.71 -1.25
C PRO A 142 1.30 10.22 -1.38
N LYS A 143 0.21 10.79 -0.86
CA LYS A 143 -0.02 12.24 -0.82
C LYS A 143 0.41 12.86 0.50
N TRP A 144 0.57 12.02 1.50
CA TRP A 144 1.05 12.36 2.84
C TRP A 144 1.59 11.11 3.53
N ASN A 145 2.20 11.26 4.73
CA ASN A 145 2.64 10.14 5.55
C ASN A 145 1.44 9.29 6.00
N PHE A 146 1.68 8.03 6.29
CA PHE A 146 0.67 7.02 6.67
C PHE A 146 -0.37 6.73 5.56
N HIS A 147 0.01 6.90 4.29
CA HIS A 147 -0.72 6.33 3.17
C HIS A 147 -0.50 4.82 3.14
N LYS A 148 -1.55 4.06 2.79
CA LYS A 148 -1.55 2.60 2.83
C LYS A 148 -1.80 2.03 1.45
N ILE A 149 -1.01 1.00 1.08
CA ILE A 149 -1.18 0.21 -0.14
C ILE A 149 -1.29 -1.25 0.27
N ILE A 150 -2.40 -1.89 -0.05
CA ILE A 150 -2.62 -3.32 0.20
C ILE A 150 -2.26 -4.10 -1.05
N ILE A 151 -1.37 -5.05 -0.91
CA ILE A 151 -0.99 -6.00 -1.94
C ILE A 151 -1.65 -7.34 -1.62
N GLY A 152 -2.43 -7.85 -2.57
CA GLY A 152 -3.06 -9.17 -2.46
C GLY A 152 -2.07 -10.32 -2.67
N LYS A 153 -2.48 -11.54 -2.34
CA LYS A 153 -1.69 -12.77 -2.51
C LYS A 153 -1.22 -13.02 -3.96
N ASN A 154 -1.90 -12.43 -4.93
CA ASN A 154 -1.52 -12.47 -6.34
C ASN A 154 -0.39 -11.50 -6.73
N GLY A 155 0.13 -10.71 -5.76
CA GLY A 155 1.19 -9.73 -5.97
C GLY A 155 0.74 -8.46 -6.69
N LYS A 156 -0.56 -8.18 -6.75
CA LYS A 156 -1.12 -6.95 -7.34
C LYS A 156 -1.66 -6.04 -6.25
N VAL A 157 -1.74 -4.73 -6.53
CA VAL A 157 -2.42 -3.80 -5.62
C VAL A 157 -3.89 -4.17 -5.52
N ALA A 158 -4.35 -4.48 -4.32
CA ALA A 158 -5.74 -4.84 -4.02
C ALA A 158 -6.56 -3.60 -3.63
N ASP A 159 -5.99 -2.70 -2.82
CA ASP A 159 -6.67 -1.49 -2.36
C ASP A 159 -5.65 -0.43 -1.90
N THR A 160 -6.10 0.82 -1.76
CA THR A 160 -5.30 1.93 -1.25
C THR A 160 -6.11 2.82 -0.31
N PHE A 161 -5.47 3.32 0.74
CA PHE A 161 -6.12 4.21 1.72
C PHE A 161 -5.26 5.42 2.01
N SER A 162 -5.91 6.56 2.13
CA SER A 162 -5.22 7.80 2.50
C SER A 162 -4.81 7.82 3.97
N SER A 163 -3.98 8.77 4.34
CA SER A 163 -3.45 9.00 5.68
C SER A 163 -4.54 9.11 6.77
N ILE A 164 -5.69 9.68 6.43
CA ILE A 164 -6.80 9.90 7.38
C ILE A 164 -7.57 8.62 7.74
N THR A 165 -7.37 7.52 7.00
CA THR A 165 -8.02 6.25 7.30
C THR A 165 -7.25 5.53 8.41
N ASN A 166 -7.86 5.37 9.56
CA ASN A 166 -7.27 4.64 10.67
C ASN A 166 -7.18 3.15 10.38
N PRO A 167 -6.04 2.49 10.73
CA PRO A 167 -5.88 1.05 10.61
C PRO A 167 -6.92 0.23 11.39
N SER A 168 -7.50 0.76 12.46
CA SER A 168 -8.57 0.13 13.24
C SER A 168 -9.98 0.33 12.66
N SER A 169 -10.16 1.13 11.60
CA SER A 169 -11.48 1.40 11.03
C SER A 169 -12.09 0.15 10.39
N LYS A 170 -13.41 -0.06 10.56
CA LYS A 170 -14.12 -1.21 9.98
C LYS A 170 -13.89 -1.38 8.48
N LYS A 171 -13.87 -0.29 7.73
CA LYS A 171 -13.65 -0.30 6.29
C LYS A 171 -12.25 -0.85 5.96
N PHE A 172 -11.23 -0.40 6.69
CA PHE A 172 -9.86 -0.82 6.48
C PHE A 172 -9.66 -2.30 6.86
N LEU A 173 -10.15 -2.70 8.06
CA LEU A 173 -10.08 -4.08 8.52
C LEU A 173 -10.78 -5.04 7.55
N SER A 174 -11.97 -4.68 7.06
CA SER A 174 -12.69 -5.50 6.06
C SER A 174 -11.88 -5.66 4.76
N SER A 175 -11.13 -4.63 4.32
CA SER A 175 -10.28 -4.74 3.13
C SER A 175 -9.11 -5.72 3.36
N ILE A 176 -8.45 -5.66 4.53
CA ILE A 176 -7.40 -6.60 4.93
C ILE A 176 -7.95 -8.04 4.98
N GLU A 177 -9.08 -8.25 5.68
CA GLU A 177 -9.68 -9.58 5.82
C GLU A 177 -10.11 -10.17 4.47
N ASN A 178 -10.69 -9.36 3.60
CA ASN A 178 -11.05 -9.80 2.25
C ASN A 178 -9.80 -10.18 1.43
N ALA A 179 -8.73 -9.41 1.54
CA ALA A 179 -7.47 -9.73 0.86
C ALA A 179 -6.84 -11.03 1.40
N ILE A 180 -6.96 -11.31 2.70
CA ILE A 180 -6.48 -12.56 3.33
C ILE A 180 -7.33 -13.77 2.90
N LYS A 181 -8.65 -13.61 2.71
CA LYS A 181 -9.53 -14.70 2.28
C LYS A 181 -9.35 -15.10 0.81
N ASN A 182 -9.04 -14.13 -0.07
CA ASN A 182 -8.82 -14.33 -1.50
C ASN A 182 -7.37 -14.71 -1.83
#